data_0fb76398be41fad37b619c42b050b7ee
#
_entry.id   0fb76398be41fad37b619c42b050b7ee
#
_cell.length_a   1.000
_cell.length_b   1.000
_cell.length_c   1.000
_cell.angle_alpha   90.00
_cell.angle_beta   90.00
_cell.angle_gamma   90.00
#
_symmetry.space_group_name_H-M   'P 1'
#
loop_
_entity.id
_entity.type
_entity.pdbx_description
1 polymer ?
#
loop_
_entity_poly.entity_id
_entity_poly.type
_entity_poly.pdbx_seq_one_letter_code
_entity_poly.pdbx_strand_id
1 'polypeptide(L)'
;MERCKATATMRGAMIAACTVAALIIKPAPAAELFDSAKLLATSGVSQLEGAGGGGLAPWALITGYGTRDAIGANVHYTHANLPDFTLHSGGAAVGLFDRLELSYARQWFDTGEAGGRLGLGNGFTFHQDIFGAKLKLFGDAVYEQDSWVPQTAAGLQYKKNDRGAIITAIGGKHDAGVDFYLAATKLFLAQSLLANATVRLTKANQFGLLGFGGDQSDSYSAQFEGSLAYLFSRKFAFGAELRTKPDNLGFAAEDDAFDLFGAYFLNKNASLTLAYVDLGGIALQGKQRGLYLSLQAGF
;
A
#
# COMPACT_ATOMS: atom_id res chain seq x y z
N MET A 1 -12.89 -65.71 -20.45
CA MET A 1 -11.93 -65.14 -21.42
C MET A 1 -12.62 -63.96 -22.04
N GLU A 2 -12.24 -62.73 -21.59
CA GLU A 2 -12.28 -61.45 -22.29
C GLU A 2 -12.21 -60.35 -21.26
N ARG A 3 -10.98 -59.97 -20.94
CA ARG A 3 -10.64 -58.70 -20.34
C ARG A 3 -9.62 -58.02 -21.27
N CYS A 4 -9.71 -56.79 -21.34
CA CYS A 4 -8.76 -55.85 -21.98
C CYS A 4 -9.24 -55.25 -23.29
N LYS A 5 -9.75 -54.00 -23.18
CA LYS A 5 -9.52 -52.89 -24.12
C LYS A 5 -10.41 -51.68 -23.75
N ALA A 6 -9.93 -50.83 -22.88
CA ALA A 6 -10.43 -49.44 -22.74
C ALA A 6 -9.48 -48.60 -21.89
N THR A 7 -8.26 -48.38 -22.33
CA THR A 7 -7.35 -47.40 -21.69
C THR A 7 -6.33 -46.81 -22.70
N ALA A 8 -6.78 -46.32 -23.84
CA ALA A 8 -5.85 -45.76 -24.83
C ALA A 8 -6.33 -44.44 -25.50
N THR A 9 -7.43 -43.82 -25.04
CA THR A 9 -8.02 -42.67 -25.74
C THR A 9 -7.99 -41.34 -24.96
N MET A 10 -7.45 -41.30 -23.75
CA MET A 10 -7.43 -40.05 -22.97
C MET A 10 -6.05 -39.33 -22.86
N ARG A 11 -4.99 -39.82 -23.50
CA ARG A 11 -3.69 -39.18 -23.50
C ARG A 11 -3.40 -38.35 -24.76
N GLY A 12 -4.23 -38.36 -25.77
CA GLY A 12 -4.04 -37.61 -27.02
C GLY A 12 -4.61 -36.20 -27.06
N ALA A 13 -5.56 -35.87 -26.18
CA ALA A 13 -6.26 -34.59 -26.24
C ALA A 13 -5.60 -33.45 -25.40
N MET A 14 -4.65 -33.78 -24.53
CA MET A 14 -4.01 -32.80 -23.66
C MET A 14 -2.69 -32.20 -24.21
N ILE A 15 -2.16 -32.78 -25.28
CA ILE A 15 -0.91 -32.30 -25.93
C ILE A 15 -1.21 -31.30 -27.05
N ALA A 16 -2.42 -31.30 -27.63
CA ALA A 16 -2.78 -30.38 -28.71
C ALA A 16 -3.18 -28.98 -28.26
N ALA A 17 -3.52 -28.79 -26.97
CA ALA A 17 -3.91 -27.46 -26.44
C ALA A 17 -2.72 -26.58 -26.02
N CYS A 18 -1.55 -27.15 -25.78
CA CYS A 18 -0.36 -26.39 -25.39
C CYS A 18 0.45 -25.83 -26.59
N THR A 19 0.20 -26.31 -27.81
CA THR A 19 1.01 -25.94 -28.99
C THR A 19 0.45 -24.75 -29.78
N VAL A 20 -0.77 -24.32 -29.53
CA VAL A 20 -1.38 -23.18 -30.25
C VAL A 20 -1.15 -21.84 -29.55
N ALA A 21 -0.81 -21.82 -28.25
CA ALA A 21 -0.52 -20.58 -27.50
C ALA A 21 0.92 -20.07 -27.73
N ALA A 22 1.80 -20.85 -28.33
CA ALA A 22 3.22 -20.50 -28.52
C ALA A 22 3.53 -19.71 -29.82
N LEU A 23 2.54 -19.43 -30.67
CA LEU A 23 2.78 -18.90 -32.02
C LEU A 23 2.38 -17.44 -32.23
N ILE A 24 2.00 -16.67 -31.18
CA ILE A 24 1.62 -15.26 -31.33
C ILE A 24 2.42 -14.32 -30.39
N ILE A 25 3.44 -14.80 -29.71
CA ILE A 25 4.35 -13.89 -29.00
C ILE A 25 5.48 -13.55 -29.95
N LYS A 26 5.34 -12.42 -30.69
CA LYS A 26 6.53 -11.78 -31.25
C LYS A 26 7.44 -11.46 -30.05
N PRO A 27 8.73 -11.86 -30.06
CA PRO A 27 9.64 -11.44 -29.01
C PRO A 27 9.76 -9.91 -29.11
N ALA A 28 9.10 -9.19 -28.18
CA ALA A 28 9.50 -7.81 -27.92
C ALA A 28 10.96 -7.86 -27.45
N PRO A 29 11.83 -6.95 -27.90
CA PRO A 29 13.21 -6.93 -27.45
C PRO A 29 13.24 -6.83 -25.93
N ALA A 30 13.81 -7.81 -25.27
CA ALA A 30 13.79 -7.95 -23.80
C ALA A 30 14.46 -6.75 -23.07
N ALA A 31 15.16 -5.90 -23.80
CA ALA A 31 15.79 -4.68 -23.29
C ALA A 31 14.81 -3.54 -22.96
N GLU A 32 13.62 -3.49 -23.57
CA GLU A 32 12.64 -2.42 -23.37
C GLU A 32 11.71 -2.68 -22.19
N LEU A 33 11.55 -3.93 -21.77
CA LEU A 33 10.59 -4.31 -20.72
C LEU A 33 10.95 -3.75 -19.33
N PHE A 34 12.22 -3.42 -19.10
CA PHE A 34 12.75 -2.87 -17.85
C PHE A 34 13.37 -1.48 -18.04
N ASP A 35 12.90 -0.71 -19.02
CA ASP A 35 13.34 0.67 -19.20
C ASP A 35 12.83 1.55 -18.05
N SER A 36 13.76 2.13 -17.30
CA SER A 36 13.47 2.99 -16.16
C SER A 36 13.52 4.46 -16.55
N ALA A 37 12.63 4.90 -17.44
CA ALA A 37 12.68 6.25 -18.00
C ALA A 37 11.93 7.32 -17.18
N LYS A 38 11.17 6.97 -16.14
CA LYS A 38 10.55 7.96 -15.24
C LYS A 38 11.60 8.82 -14.55
N LEU A 39 11.28 10.07 -14.26
CA LEU A 39 12.15 10.99 -13.54
C LEU A 39 12.33 10.57 -12.07
N LEU A 40 13.46 10.94 -11.49
CA LEU A 40 13.74 10.71 -10.07
C LEU A 40 12.62 11.33 -9.20
N ALA A 41 12.23 10.66 -8.14
CA ALA A 41 11.17 11.04 -7.20
C ALA A 41 9.73 11.03 -7.75
N THR A 42 9.51 10.73 -9.03
CA THR A 42 8.16 10.77 -9.63
C THR A 42 7.40 9.45 -9.53
N SER A 43 8.01 8.39 -9.04
CA SER A 43 7.33 7.12 -8.70
C SER A 43 6.66 7.14 -7.32
N GLY A 44 6.85 8.22 -6.55
CA GLY A 44 6.47 8.27 -5.14
C GLY A 44 7.39 7.41 -4.27
N VAL A 45 6.92 7.12 -3.07
CA VAL A 45 7.50 6.14 -2.14
C VAL A 45 6.51 5.01 -1.91
N SER A 46 6.82 4.01 -1.10
CA SER A 46 5.86 2.97 -0.73
C SER A 46 5.18 3.34 0.57
N GLN A 47 3.86 3.32 0.53
CA GLN A 47 3.00 3.41 1.69
C GLN A 47 3.26 2.22 2.63
N LEU A 48 3.04 2.42 3.93
CA LEU A 48 3.19 1.36 4.94
C LEU A 48 2.31 0.11 4.70
N GLU A 49 1.29 0.22 3.85
CA GLU A 49 0.41 -0.87 3.42
C GLU A 49 0.80 -1.44 2.02
N GLY A 50 1.93 -1.01 1.46
CA GLY A 50 2.56 -1.58 0.26
C GLY A 50 2.23 -0.89 -1.06
N ALA A 51 1.17 -0.11 -1.15
CA ALA A 51 0.85 0.63 -2.37
C ALA A 51 1.85 1.77 -2.63
N GLY A 52 2.08 2.10 -3.89
CA GLY A 52 2.83 3.30 -4.26
C GLY A 52 2.10 4.57 -3.83
N GLY A 53 2.82 5.50 -3.15
CA GLY A 53 2.19 6.69 -2.60
C GLY A 53 3.14 7.52 -1.75
N GLY A 54 2.60 8.09 -0.69
CA GLY A 54 3.34 8.63 0.44
C GLY A 54 3.56 7.58 1.53
N GLY A 55 3.80 7.99 2.76
CA GLY A 55 3.95 7.07 3.90
C GLY A 55 2.59 6.54 4.38
N LEU A 56 1.61 7.41 4.54
CA LEU A 56 0.27 7.10 5.05
C LEU A 56 -0.79 6.93 3.94
N ALA A 57 -0.72 7.73 2.88
CA ALA A 57 -1.73 7.79 1.82
C ALA A 57 -1.26 7.14 0.51
N PRO A 58 -2.08 6.31 -0.17
CA PRO A 58 -1.78 5.88 -1.53
C PRO A 58 -1.98 7.05 -2.49
N TRP A 59 -1.06 7.19 -3.44
CA TRP A 59 -1.18 8.18 -4.51
C TRP A 59 -1.66 7.52 -5.81
N ALA A 60 -2.12 8.35 -6.75
CA ALA A 60 -2.52 7.84 -8.07
C ALA A 60 -1.33 7.37 -8.93
N LEU A 61 -0.09 7.63 -8.51
CA LEU A 61 1.12 7.18 -9.19
C LEU A 61 1.24 5.66 -9.18
N ILE A 62 1.73 5.09 -10.26
CA ILE A 62 2.08 3.68 -10.37
C ILE A 62 3.53 3.50 -9.96
N THR A 63 3.77 2.57 -9.04
CA THR A 63 5.09 2.32 -8.43
C THR A 63 6.16 1.93 -9.44
N GLY A 64 7.42 2.19 -9.09
CA GLY A 64 8.58 1.89 -9.91
C GLY A 64 8.79 2.87 -11.05
N TYR A 65 9.87 2.69 -11.78
CA TYR A 65 10.33 3.61 -12.82
C TYR A 65 9.97 3.17 -14.25
N GLY A 66 9.22 2.06 -14.41
CA GLY A 66 8.73 1.60 -15.70
C GLY A 66 7.75 2.59 -16.34
N THR A 67 7.91 2.82 -17.65
CA THR A 67 7.04 3.65 -18.47
C THR A 67 5.85 2.85 -19.03
N ARG A 68 5.14 3.41 -20.01
CA ARG A 68 3.96 2.77 -20.64
C ARG A 68 4.26 1.44 -21.34
N ASP A 69 5.51 1.22 -21.69
CA ASP A 69 5.99 0.02 -22.41
C ASP A 69 6.86 -0.87 -21.51
N ALA A 70 6.99 -0.51 -20.21
CA ALA A 70 7.92 -1.15 -19.31
C ALA A 70 7.28 -1.54 -17.95
N ILE A 71 7.99 -2.40 -17.24
CA ILE A 71 7.64 -2.84 -15.89
C ILE A 71 8.57 -2.13 -14.90
N GLY A 72 7.99 -1.59 -13.84
CA GLY A 72 8.74 -1.08 -12.70
C GLY A 72 8.41 -1.89 -11.44
N ALA A 73 9.29 -1.87 -10.47
CA ALA A 73 9.03 -2.52 -9.19
C ALA A 73 9.64 -1.72 -8.04
N ASN A 74 9.15 -2.00 -6.84
CA ASN A 74 9.65 -1.42 -5.60
C ASN A 74 9.59 -2.47 -4.50
N VAL A 75 10.59 -2.48 -3.63
CA VAL A 75 10.56 -3.18 -2.35
C VAL A 75 10.82 -2.18 -1.24
N HIS A 76 10.16 -2.35 -0.09
CA HIS A 76 10.32 -1.45 1.03
C HIS A 76 10.43 -2.20 2.35
N TYR A 77 11.06 -1.55 3.30
CA TYR A 77 11.00 -1.89 4.70
C TYR A 77 10.81 -0.60 5.51
N THR A 78 9.79 -0.61 6.36
CA THR A 78 9.40 0.51 7.19
C THR A 78 9.40 0.11 8.66
N HIS A 79 9.93 0.98 9.50
CA HIS A 79 9.93 0.86 10.95
C HIS A 79 9.34 2.13 11.56
N ALA A 80 8.31 2.00 12.39
CA ALA A 80 7.76 3.08 13.19
C ALA A 80 7.87 2.72 14.68
N ASN A 81 8.52 3.60 15.43
CA ASN A 81 8.68 3.48 16.88
C ASN A 81 7.79 4.50 17.59
N LEU A 82 6.82 3.99 18.36
CA LEU A 82 5.83 4.74 19.11
C LEU A 82 6.04 4.52 20.61
N PRO A 83 5.46 5.34 21.50
CA PRO A 83 5.65 5.19 22.94
C PRO A 83 5.29 3.82 23.50
N ASP A 84 4.18 3.23 23.04
CA ASP A 84 3.65 1.97 23.54
C ASP A 84 3.74 0.82 22.51
N PHE A 85 4.02 1.12 21.24
CA PHE A 85 3.94 0.16 20.14
C PHE A 85 5.12 0.31 19.17
N THR A 86 5.44 -0.78 18.51
CA THR A 86 6.39 -0.77 17.39
C THR A 86 5.74 -1.41 16.16
N LEU A 87 5.79 -0.73 15.02
CA LEU A 87 5.31 -1.27 13.75
C LEU A 87 6.48 -1.50 12.81
N HIS A 88 6.54 -2.70 12.26
CA HIS A 88 7.37 -3.01 11.10
C HIS A 88 6.45 -3.32 9.91
N SER A 89 6.83 -2.88 8.74
CA SER A 89 6.16 -3.26 7.48
C SER A 89 7.21 -3.57 6.43
N GLY A 90 7.07 -4.69 5.76
CA GLY A 90 7.91 -5.05 4.63
C GLY A 90 7.05 -5.51 3.46
N GLY A 91 7.40 -5.08 2.25
CA GLY A 91 6.57 -5.39 1.11
C GLY A 91 7.25 -5.14 -0.23
N ALA A 92 6.51 -5.46 -1.28
CA ALA A 92 6.91 -5.26 -2.66
C ALA A 92 5.70 -4.85 -3.51
N ALA A 93 5.97 -4.07 -4.54
CA ALA A 93 4.96 -3.71 -5.53
C ALA A 93 5.55 -3.75 -6.94
N VAL A 94 4.71 -4.08 -7.91
CA VAL A 94 5.07 -4.12 -9.33
C VAL A 94 4.10 -3.22 -10.10
N GLY A 95 4.66 -2.28 -10.85
CA GLY A 95 3.95 -1.41 -11.78
C GLY A 95 4.07 -1.95 -13.21
N LEU A 96 2.94 -2.24 -13.82
CA LEU A 96 2.86 -2.79 -15.17
C LEU A 96 2.39 -1.69 -16.13
N PHE A 97 3.25 -1.32 -17.08
CA PHE A 97 2.93 -0.42 -18.21
C PHE A 97 2.40 0.96 -17.77
N ASP A 98 2.89 1.46 -16.61
CA ASP A 98 2.39 2.69 -15.97
C ASP A 98 0.84 2.74 -15.85
N ARG A 99 0.20 1.56 -15.77
CA ARG A 99 -1.25 1.41 -15.76
C ARG A 99 -1.80 0.63 -14.59
N LEU A 100 -1.20 -0.52 -14.29
CA LEU A 100 -1.63 -1.42 -13.23
C LEU A 100 -0.51 -1.57 -12.19
N GLU A 101 -0.85 -1.49 -10.93
CA GLU A 101 0.02 -1.80 -9.81
C GLU A 101 -0.56 -2.98 -9.03
N LEU A 102 0.29 -3.95 -8.73
CA LEU A 102 0.01 -5.02 -7.78
C LEU A 102 0.98 -4.89 -6.62
N SER A 103 0.49 -5.00 -5.40
CA SER A 103 1.32 -4.84 -4.19
C SER A 103 1.03 -5.89 -3.14
N TYR A 104 2.04 -6.18 -2.35
CA TYR A 104 1.94 -6.99 -1.15
C TYR A 104 2.75 -6.32 -0.04
N ALA A 105 2.19 -6.30 1.17
CA ALA A 105 2.91 -5.94 2.39
C ALA A 105 2.51 -6.86 3.53
N ARG A 106 3.47 -7.12 4.42
CA ARG A 106 3.23 -7.73 5.71
C ARG A 106 3.64 -6.77 6.80
N GLN A 107 2.76 -6.62 7.78
CA GLN A 107 2.97 -5.81 8.95
C GLN A 107 3.15 -6.69 10.19
N TRP A 108 4.06 -6.25 11.06
CA TRP A 108 4.29 -6.81 12.40
C TRP A 108 4.09 -5.67 13.40
N PHE A 109 3.04 -5.75 14.17
CA PHE A 109 2.68 -4.75 15.16
C PHE A 109 2.89 -5.31 16.55
N ASP A 110 4.00 -4.90 17.18
CA ASP A 110 4.39 -5.30 18.54
C ASP A 110 3.75 -4.36 19.56
N THR A 111 3.07 -4.94 20.54
CA THR A 111 2.34 -4.21 21.57
C THR A 111 3.22 -3.85 22.78
N GLY A 112 4.49 -4.20 22.78
CA GLY A 112 5.42 -3.86 23.86
C GLY A 112 4.87 -4.17 25.25
N GLU A 113 5.02 -3.24 26.19
CA GLU A 113 4.45 -3.36 27.54
C GLU A 113 2.93 -3.12 27.57
N ALA A 114 2.36 -2.43 26.57
CA ALA A 114 0.92 -2.22 26.45
C ALA A 114 0.18 -3.56 26.31
N GLY A 115 0.77 -4.55 25.65
CA GLY A 115 0.23 -5.91 25.57
C GLY A 115 0.00 -6.54 26.95
N GLY A 116 0.95 -6.34 27.87
CA GLY A 116 0.80 -6.78 29.26
C GLY A 116 -0.35 -6.08 29.99
N ARG A 117 -0.49 -4.75 29.81
CA ARG A 117 -1.59 -3.95 30.39
C ARG A 117 -2.96 -4.35 29.82
N LEU A 118 -3.00 -4.81 28.59
CA LEU A 118 -4.20 -5.28 27.89
C LEU A 118 -4.51 -6.77 28.11
N GLY A 119 -3.69 -7.48 28.91
CA GLY A 119 -3.88 -8.90 29.20
C GLY A 119 -3.42 -9.86 28.10
N LEU A 120 -2.71 -9.36 27.08
CA LEU A 120 -2.19 -10.17 25.97
C LEU A 120 -0.79 -10.74 26.25
N GLY A 121 -0.07 -10.18 27.24
CA GLY A 121 1.34 -10.43 27.51
C GLY A 121 2.26 -9.39 26.86
N ASN A 122 3.43 -9.15 27.49
CA ASN A 122 4.40 -8.20 26.98
C ASN A 122 4.98 -8.69 25.63
N GLY A 123 5.13 -7.77 24.65
CA GLY A 123 5.67 -8.09 23.35
C GLY A 123 4.72 -8.93 22.47
N PHE A 124 3.43 -8.94 22.79
CA PHE A 124 2.46 -9.62 21.94
C PHE A 124 2.39 -8.96 20.56
N THR A 125 2.43 -9.77 19.49
CA THR A 125 2.51 -9.26 18.12
C THR A 125 1.29 -9.66 17.29
N PHE A 126 0.70 -8.68 16.60
CA PHE A 126 -0.26 -8.88 15.53
C PHE A 126 0.47 -8.91 14.19
N HIS A 127 0.02 -9.77 13.28
CA HIS A 127 0.48 -9.74 11.90
C HIS A 127 -0.70 -9.45 10.97
N GLN A 128 -0.44 -8.62 9.97
CA GLN A 128 -1.42 -8.32 8.92
C GLN A 128 -0.78 -8.49 7.56
N ASP A 129 -1.41 -9.32 6.71
CA ASP A 129 -1.07 -9.45 5.30
C ASP A 129 -1.98 -8.55 4.47
N ILE A 130 -1.41 -7.80 3.53
CA ILE A 130 -2.10 -6.81 2.71
C ILE A 130 -1.78 -7.07 1.25
N PHE A 131 -2.80 -7.32 0.44
CA PHE A 131 -2.72 -7.47 -1.01
C PHE A 131 -3.43 -6.31 -1.68
N GLY A 132 -2.72 -5.56 -2.50
CA GLY A 132 -3.23 -4.38 -3.17
C GLY A 132 -3.27 -4.53 -4.70
N ALA A 133 -4.24 -3.86 -5.31
CA ALA A 133 -4.29 -3.62 -6.75
C ALA A 133 -4.73 -2.18 -6.99
N LYS A 134 -4.06 -1.48 -7.92
CA LYS A 134 -4.36 -0.10 -8.30
C LYS A 134 -4.33 0.04 -9.81
N LEU A 135 -5.34 0.66 -10.38
CA LEU A 135 -5.48 0.92 -11.81
C LEU A 135 -5.50 2.43 -12.06
N LYS A 136 -4.54 2.93 -12.84
CA LYS A 136 -4.57 4.29 -13.38
C LYS A 136 -5.71 4.42 -14.39
N LEU A 137 -6.63 5.33 -14.14
CA LEU A 137 -7.80 5.55 -14.97
C LEU A 137 -7.50 6.53 -16.10
N PHE A 138 -7.10 7.75 -15.74
CA PHE A 138 -6.79 8.84 -16.68
C PHE A 138 -5.85 9.87 -16.06
N GLY A 139 -5.42 10.84 -16.89
CA GLY A 139 -4.53 11.93 -16.53
C GLY A 139 -3.08 11.53 -16.39
N ASP A 140 -2.21 12.52 -16.25
CA ASP A 140 -0.80 12.37 -15.97
C ASP A 140 -0.37 13.34 -14.86
N ALA A 141 0.25 12.81 -13.82
CA ALA A 141 0.63 13.60 -12.66
C ALA A 141 1.83 14.50 -12.94
N VAL A 142 2.72 14.11 -13.87
CA VAL A 142 4.08 14.67 -14.01
C VAL A 142 4.28 15.36 -15.35
N TYR A 143 3.87 14.73 -16.45
CA TYR A 143 4.26 15.20 -17.80
C TYR A 143 3.24 16.14 -18.44
N GLU A 144 1.98 16.10 -18.05
CA GLU A 144 0.94 17.01 -18.55
C GLU A 144 0.85 18.28 -17.70
N GLN A 145 1.81 19.21 -17.87
CA GLN A 145 1.87 20.43 -17.06
C GLN A 145 0.91 21.53 -17.50
N ASP A 146 0.44 21.50 -18.74
CA ASP A 146 -0.52 22.47 -19.30
C ASP A 146 -1.97 22.14 -18.92
N SER A 147 -2.20 20.97 -18.30
CA SER A 147 -3.52 20.50 -17.88
C SER A 147 -3.63 20.54 -16.34
N TRP A 148 -4.77 20.99 -15.84
CA TRP A 148 -5.14 20.88 -14.42
C TRP A 148 -5.65 19.49 -14.04
N VAL A 149 -5.90 18.61 -15.01
CA VAL A 149 -6.42 17.26 -14.77
C VAL A 149 -5.35 16.46 -14.01
N PRO A 150 -5.64 15.97 -12.79
CA PRO A 150 -4.70 15.13 -12.05
C PRO A 150 -4.67 13.72 -12.65
N GLN A 151 -3.58 13.01 -12.40
CA GLN A 151 -3.60 11.56 -12.56
C GLN A 151 -4.57 10.97 -11.54
N THR A 152 -5.51 10.17 -12.03
CA THR A 152 -6.53 9.53 -11.20
C THR A 152 -6.39 8.02 -11.28
N ALA A 153 -6.45 7.36 -10.13
CA ALA A 153 -6.36 5.91 -10.03
C ALA A 153 -7.38 5.37 -9.02
N ALA A 154 -7.99 4.24 -9.34
CA ALA A 154 -8.79 3.46 -8.41
C ALA A 154 -7.99 2.26 -7.91
N GLY A 155 -8.15 1.93 -6.65
CA GLY A 155 -7.48 0.77 -6.07
C GLY A 155 -8.28 0.09 -4.97
N LEU A 156 -7.79 -1.08 -4.60
CA LEU A 156 -8.31 -1.85 -3.48
C LEU A 156 -7.15 -2.47 -2.69
N GLN A 157 -7.39 -2.74 -1.40
CA GLN A 157 -6.47 -3.44 -0.52
C GLN A 157 -7.25 -4.48 0.29
N TYR A 158 -7.01 -5.76 0.01
CA TYR A 158 -7.47 -6.86 0.87
C TYR A 158 -6.48 -7.03 2.01
N LYS A 159 -6.97 -7.03 3.24
CA LYS A 159 -6.18 -7.12 4.46
C LYS A 159 -6.67 -8.28 5.32
N LYS A 160 -5.73 -9.03 5.89
CA LYS A 160 -6.03 -10.17 6.76
C LYS A 160 -5.13 -10.13 7.98
N ASN A 161 -5.76 -10.10 9.16
CA ASN A 161 -5.07 -10.18 10.45
C ASN A 161 -5.04 -11.63 10.96
N ASP A 162 -3.97 -12.02 11.67
CA ASP A 162 -3.78 -13.38 12.19
C ASP A 162 -4.41 -13.61 13.58
N ARG A 163 -4.97 -12.57 14.23
CA ARG A 163 -5.48 -12.60 15.60
C ARG A 163 -7.00 -12.48 15.70
N GLY A 164 -7.74 -13.20 14.85
CA GLY A 164 -9.19 -13.11 14.78
C GLY A 164 -9.93 -13.29 16.11
N ALA A 165 -9.46 -14.17 16.99
CA ALA A 165 -10.07 -14.37 18.32
C ALA A 165 -9.96 -13.12 19.20
N ILE A 166 -8.83 -12.40 19.17
CA ILE A 166 -8.63 -11.16 19.92
C ILE A 166 -9.49 -10.05 19.33
N ILE A 167 -9.52 -9.93 17.99
CA ILE A 167 -10.37 -8.98 17.29
C ILE A 167 -11.82 -9.14 17.70
N THR A 168 -12.34 -10.37 17.74
CA THR A 168 -13.70 -10.64 18.20
C THR A 168 -13.89 -10.28 19.67
N ALA A 169 -12.91 -10.57 20.54
CA ALA A 169 -12.99 -10.27 21.97
C ALA A 169 -13.05 -8.77 22.28
N ILE A 170 -12.44 -7.91 21.45
CA ILE A 170 -12.49 -6.44 21.58
C ILE A 170 -13.67 -5.80 20.86
N GLY A 171 -14.61 -6.57 20.30
CA GLY A 171 -15.81 -6.10 19.62
C GLY A 171 -15.70 -5.99 18.10
N GLY A 172 -14.55 -6.30 17.49
CA GLY A 172 -14.36 -6.36 16.04
C GLY A 172 -15.18 -7.50 15.41
N LYS A 173 -15.73 -7.26 14.22
CA LYS A 173 -16.61 -8.23 13.53
C LYS A 173 -15.84 -9.20 12.66
N HIS A 174 -14.79 -8.74 11.98
CA HIS A 174 -14.06 -9.53 11.01
C HIS A 174 -12.55 -9.31 11.18
N ASP A 175 -11.77 -10.37 10.99
CA ASP A 175 -10.30 -10.33 10.98
C ASP A 175 -9.73 -10.04 9.57
N ALA A 176 -10.60 -9.94 8.57
CA ALA A 176 -10.24 -9.59 7.20
C ALA A 176 -11.27 -8.63 6.59
N GLY A 177 -10.81 -7.81 5.66
CA GLY A 177 -11.66 -6.87 4.93
C GLY A 177 -10.99 -6.33 3.68
N VAL A 178 -11.76 -5.56 2.92
CA VAL A 178 -11.28 -4.88 1.71
C VAL A 178 -11.52 -3.38 1.87
N ASP A 179 -10.49 -2.59 1.63
CA ASP A 179 -10.62 -1.15 1.43
C ASP A 179 -10.65 -0.85 -0.07
N PHE A 180 -11.50 0.08 -0.48
CA PHE A 180 -11.52 0.62 -1.84
C PHE A 180 -11.10 2.08 -1.78
N TYR A 181 -10.34 2.57 -2.76
CA TYR A 181 -9.95 3.96 -2.80
C TYR A 181 -9.91 4.54 -4.21
N LEU A 182 -10.11 5.85 -4.28
CA LEU A 182 -9.91 6.67 -5.46
C LEU A 182 -8.91 7.77 -5.10
N ALA A 183 -7.78 7.79 -5.77
CA ALA A 183 -6.71 8.76 -5.58
C ALA A 183 -6.57 9.69 -6.77
N ALA A 184 -6.24 10.96 -6.50
CA ALA A 184 -5.94 11.98 -7.49
C ALA A 184 -4.63 12.68 -7.10
N THR A 185 -3.63 12.63 -7.98
CA THR A 185 -2.28 13.16 -7.72
C THR A 185 -1.84 14.10 -8.83
N LYS A 186 -1.26 15.25 -8.48
CA LYS A 186 -0.65 16.19 -9.41
C LYS A 186 0.66 16.72 -8.87
N LEU A 187 1.67 16.75 -9.72
CA LEU A 187 2.95 17.40 -9.48
C LEU A 187 3.03 18.66 -10.32
N PHE A 188 3.05 19.81 -9.69
CA PHE A 188 3.23 21.13 -10.29
C PHE A 188 4.73 21.41 -10.38
N LEU A 189 5.35 21.10 -11.52
CA LEU A 189 6.81 21.20 -11.68
C LEU A 189 7.33 22.62 -11.52
N ALA A 190 6.61 23.61 -12.02
CA ALA A 190 7.00 25.03 -11.91
C ALA A 190 7.06 25.51 -10.44
N GLN A 191 6.20 24.95 -9.57
CA GLN A 191 6.14 25.23 -8.15
C GLN A 191 6.90 24.21 -7.31
N SER A 192 7.41 23.13 -7.92
CA SER A 192 8.02 22.00 -7.22
C SER A 192 7.10 21.39 -6.16
N LEU A 193 5.77 21.39 -6.39
CA LEU A 193 4.75 21.01 -5.42
C LEU A 193 3.99 19.80 -5.90
N LEU A 194 3.92 18.75 -5.07
CA LEU A 194 3.07 17.61 -5.26
C LEU A 194 1.86 17.73 -4.33
N ALA A 195 0.67 17.52 -4.89
CA ALA A 195 -0.58 17.40 -4.12
C ALA A 195 -1.26 16.08 -4.43
N ASN A 196 -1.77 15.43 -3.41
CA ASN A 196 -2.58 14.21 -3.51
C ASN A 196 -3.81 14.31 -2.63
N ALA A 197 -4.94 13.83 -3.15
CA ALA A 197 -6.17 13.64 -2.41
C ALA A 197 -6.72 12.23 -2.71
N THR A 198 -7.09 11.52 -1.67
CA THR A 198 -7.62 10.14 -1.76
C THR A 198 -8.87 10.03 -0.92
N VAL A 199 -9.92 9.44 -1.49
CA VAL A 199 -11.11 9.02 -0.75
C VAL A 199 -11.08 7.51 -0.65
N ARG A 200 -11.18 7.01 0.58
CA ARG A 200 -11.18 5.56 0.88
C ARG A 200 -12.54 5.16 1.45
N LEU A 201 -13.12 4.10 0.95
CA LEU A 201 -14.24 3.40 1.56
C LEU A 201 -13.68 2.24 2.39
N THR A 202 -13.85 2.31 3.70
CA THR A 202 -13.27 1.35 4.63
C THR A 202 -14.17 1.12 5.84
N LYS A 203 -13.98 0.00 6.50
CA LYS A 203 -14.44 -0.29 7.87
C LYS A 203 -13.29 -0.85 8.72
N ALA A 204 -12.05 -0.58 8.33
CA ALA A 204 -10.84 -1.02 9.01
C ALA A 204 -10.61 -0.23 10.29
N ASN A 205 -10.45 -0.93 11.40
CA ASN A 205 -10.07 -0.35 12.69
C ASN A 205 -8.54 -0.31 12.76
N GLN A 206 -7.97 0.83 13.10
CA GLN A 206 -6.53 1.06 13.16
C GLN A 206 -5.80 0.48 11.93
N PHE A 207 -6.24 0.90 10.73
CA PHE A 207 -5.72 0.44 9.42
C PHE A 207 -5.92 -1.07 9.16
N GLY A 208 -6.80 -1.75 9.93
CA GLY A 208 -7.05 -3.18 9.88
C GLY A 208 -6.34 -4.00 10.94
N LEU A 209 -5.40 -3.43 11.69
CA LEU A 209 -4.69 -4.11 12.79
C LEU A 209 -5.61 -4.55 13.93
N LEU A 210 -6.71 -3.83 14.16
CA LEU A 210 -7.77 -4.18 15.10
C LEU A 210 -9.02 -4.74 14.41
N GLY A 211 -8.86 -5.29 13.20
CA GLY A 211 -9.92 -5.91 12.42
C GLY A 211 -10.79 -4.93 11.65
N PHE A 212 -11.98 -5.40 11.25
CA PHE A 212 -12.89 -4.68 10.35
C PHE A 212 -14.32 -4.69 10.91
N GLY A 213 -14.96 -3.51 10.90
CA GLY A 213 -16.24 -3.29 11.56
C GLY A 213 -16.14 -3.49 13.07
N GLY A 214 -17.16 -3.12 13.80
CA GLY A 214 -17.16 -3.20 15.24
C GLY A 214 -18.56 -3.24 15.84
N ASP A 215 -18.60 -3.21 17.16
CA ASP A 215 -19.82 -3.19 17.94
C ASP A 215 -20.60 -1.88 17.79
N GLN A 216 -19.93 -0.77 17.42
CA GLN A 216 -20.60 0.51 17.12
C GLN A 216 -21.04 0.60 15.66
N SER A 217 -20.24 0.12 14.70
CA SER A 217 -20.58 0.15 13.28
C SER A 217 -19.89 -0.97 12.51
N ASP A 218 -20.63 -1.67 11.63
CA ASP A 218 -20.09 -2.64 10.66
C ASP A 218 -20.29 -2.18 9.20
N SER A 219 -20.51 -0.88 9.01
CA SER A 219 -20.72 -0.29 7.69
C SER A 219 -19.45 0.34 7.13
N TYR A 220 -19.32 0.32 5.81
CA TYR A 220 -18.30 1.12 5.14
C TYR A 220 -18.56 2.61 5.36
N SER A 221 -17.50 3.34 5.67
CA SER A 221 -17.49 4.81 5.75
C SER A 221 -16.48 5.40 4.79
N ALA A 222 -16.78 6.59 4.28
CA ALA A 222 -15.85 7.33 3.46
C ALA A 222 -14.84 8.07 4.34
N GLN A 223 -13.56 7.80 4.13
CA GLN A 223 -12.45 8.44 4.81
C GLN A 223 -11.63 9.25 3.81
N PHE A 224 -11.01 10.32 4.29
CA PHE A 224 -10.18 11.21 3.49
C PHE A 224 -8.70 11.01 3.83
N GLU A 225 -7.88 11.00 2.78
CA GLU A 225 -6.42 10.99 2.90
C GLU A 225 -5.85 12.08 1.99
N GLY A 226 -4.86 12.80 2.47
CA GLY A 226 -4.24 13.87 1.71
C GLY A 226 -2.74 13.93 1.92
N SER A 227 -2.01 14.35 0.89
CA SER A 227 -0.56 14.57 0.97
C SER A 227 -0.20 15.86 0.25
N LEU A 228 0.70 16.63 0.84
CA LEU A 228 1.28 17.79 0.22
C LEU A 228 2.79 17.70 0.41
N ALA A 229 3.56 17.73 -0.69
CA ALA A 229 5.01 17.64 -0.66
C ALA A 229 5.67 18.70 -1.53
N TYR A 230 6.74 19.27 -1.05
CA TYR A 230 7.59 20.21 -1.77
C TYR A 230 8.92 19.58 -2.12
N LEU A 231 9.27 19.60 -3.41
CA LEU A 231 10.55 19.08 -3.93
C LEU A 231 11.61 20.18 -3.80
N PHE A 232 12.29 20.22 -2.67
CA PHE A 232 13.36 21.18 -2.40
C PHE A 232 14.52 21.04 -3.40
N SER A 233 14.76 19.82 -3.86
CA SER A 233 15.71 19.51 -4.92
C SER A 233 15.28 18.26 -5.69
N ARG A 234 16.03 17.89 -6.72
CA ARG A 234 15.79 16.62 -7.47
C ARG A 234 15.92 15.37 -6.59
N LYS A 235 16.58 15.47 -5.43
CA LYS A 235 16.87 14.36 -4.52
C LYS A 235 16.19 14.46 -3.16
N PHE A 236 15.58 15.59 -2.85
CA PHE A 236 14.99 15.80 -1.52
C PHE A 236 13.62 16.44 -1.62
N ALA A 237 12.65 15.79 -1.01
CA ALA A 237 11.30 16.29 -0.83
C ALA A 237 10.95 16.28 0.66
N PHE A 238 10.13 17.23 1.09
CA PHE A 238 9.52 17.22 2.41
C PHE A 238 8.03 17.53 2.29
N GLY A 239 7.23 17.07 3.24
CA GLY A 239 5.81 17.25 3.16
C GLY A 239 5.08 16.80 4.42
N ALA A 240 3.76 16.78 4.29
CA ALA A 240 2.83 16.33 5.32
C ALA A 240 1.75 15.45 4.71
N GLU A 241 1.25 14.52 5.51
CA GLU A 241 0.12 13.68 5.16
C GLU A 241 -0.92 13.68 6.28
N LEU A 242 -2.16 13.49 5.88
CA LEU A 242 -3.30 13.29 6.77
C LEU A 242 -4.06 12.05 6.32
N ARG A 243 -4.53 11.23 7.26
CA ARG A 243 -5.41 10.10 7.01
C ARG A 243 -6.46 10.01 8.11
N THR A 244 -7.73 10.18 7.74
CA THR A 244 -8.84 9.99 8.66
C THR A 244 -9.15 8.50 8.86
N LYS A 245 -9.77 8.14 9.98
CA LYS A 245 -10.10 6.77 10.34
C LYS A 245 -11.57 6.67 10.80
N PRO A 246 -12.26 5.55 10.48
CA PRO A 246 -13.59 5.31 11.02
C PRO A 246 -13.51 4.90 12.49
N ASP A 247 -14.48 5.32 13.28
CA ASP A 247 -14.63 4.93 14.69
C ASP A 247 -15.74 3.86 14.81
N ASN A 248 -15.36 2.59 14.78
CA ASN A 248 -16.28 1.46 14.75
C ASN A 248 -16.28 0.63 16.03
N LEU A 249 -15.25 0.83 16.91
CA LEU A 249 -15.06 0.03 18.11
C LEU A 249 -15.37 0.82 19.38
N GLY A 250 -16.26 0.31 20.22
CA GLY A 250 -16.46 0.84 21.58
C GLY A 250 -15.24 0.64 22.49
N PHE A 251 -14.40 -0.39 22.19
CA PHE A 251 -13.17 -0.66 22.91
C PHE A 251 -12.12 0.46 22.74
N ALA A 252 -12.02 1.08 21.56
CA ALA A 252 -10.98 2.07 21.27
C ALA A 252 -11.51 3.13 20.31
N ALA A 253 -11.58 4.37 20.75
CA ALA A 253 -11.86 5.51 19.89
C ALA A 253 -10.69 5.75 18.92
N GLU A 254 -11.01 6.06 17.68
CA GLU A 254 -10.03 6.29 16.61
C GLU A 254 -9.82 7.80 16.42
N ASP A 255 -8.58 8.24 16.58
CA ASP A 255 -8.15 9.59 16.17
C ASP A 255 -7.51 9.54 14.78
N ASP A 256 -7.62 10.62 14.02
CA ASP A 256 -6.97 10.75 12.71
C ASP A 256 -5.44 10.64 12.82
N ALA A 257 -4.82 10.13 11.77
CA ALA A 257 -3.37 10.01 11.66
C ALA A 257 -2.80 11.13 10.80
N PHE A 258 -1.61 11.57 11.17
CA PHE A 258 -0.91 12.60 10.42
C PHE A 258 0.60 12.37 10.49
N ASP A 259 1.35 12.83 9.48
CA ASP A 259 2.80 12.86 9.53
C ASP A 259 3.41 14.14 8.91
N LEU A 260 4.69 14.36 9.28
CA LEU A 260 5.60 15.30 8.64
C LEU A 260 6.82 14.51 8.19
N PHE A 261 7.07 14.45 6.89
CA PHE A 261 8.10 13.61 6.32
C PHE A 261 9.17 14.37 5.53
N GLY A 262 10.37 13.77 5.47
CA GLY A 262 11.42 14.10 4.53
C GLY A 262 11.85 12.84 3.77
N ALA A 263 11.84 12.89 2.45
CA ALA A 263 12.26 11.80 1.58
C ALA A 263 13.54 12.18 0.82
N TYR A 264 14.57 11.35 0.94
CA TYR A 264 15.84 11.54 0.25
C TYR A 264 16.07 10.41 -0.75
N PHE A 265 16.19 10.76 -2.02
CA PHE A 265 16.48 9.85 -3.12
C PHE A 265 17.99 9.79 -3.38
N LEU A 266 18.66 8.77 -2.86
CA LEU A 266 20.11 8.58 -3.06
C LEU A 266 20.43 8.49 -4.57
N ASN A 267 19.62 7.70 -5.28
CA ASN A 267 19.61 7.53 -6.73
C ASN A 267 18.21 7.02 -7.16
N LYS A 268 18.03 6.60 -8.41
CA LYS A 268 16.77 5.99 -8.89
C LYS A 268 16.40 4.71 -8.17
N ASN A 269 17.37 3.96 -7.67
CA ASN A 269 17.15 2.63 -7.12
C ASN A 269 17.01 2.61 -5.60
N ALA A 270 17.39 3.70 -4.91
CA ALA A 270 17.36 3.72 -3.44
C ALA A 270 16.86 5.05 -2.90
N SER A 271 15.94 5.00 -1.96
CA SER A 271 15.43 6.15 -1.22
C SER A 271 15.26 5.84 0.26
N LEU A 272 15.31 6.91 1.05
CA LEU A 272 15.14 6.91 2.48
C LEU A 272 14.07 7.95 2.83
N THR A 273 13.08 7.56 3.63
CA THR A 273 12.07 8.48 4.18
C THR A 273 12.14 8.45 5.69
N LEU A 274 12.23 9.63 6.28
CA LEU A 274 12.11 9.85 7.72
C LEU A 274 10.88 10.70 7.97
N ALA A 275 10.03 10.31 8.93
CA ALA A 275 8.85 11.07 9.31
C ALA A 275 8.69 11.12 10.83
N TYR A 276 8.11 12.22 11.30
CA TYR A 276 7.44 12.29 12.59
C TYR A 276 5.96 11.98 12.36
N VAL A 277 5.46 10.96 13.03
CA VAL A 277 4.09 10.45 12.85
C VAL A 277 3.28 10.58 14.14
N ASP A 278 2.02 10.97 14.02
CA ASP A 278 0.99 10.88 15.07
C ASP A 278 -0.10 9.94 14.53
N LEU A 279 -0.23 8.76 15.12
CA LEU A 279 -1.23 7.75 14.73
C LEU A 279 -2.51 7.83 15.56
N GLY A 280 -2.65 8.88 16.39
CA GLY A 280 -3.77 9.02 17.32
C GLY A 280 -3.68 8.06 18.51
N GLY A 281 -4.78 7.85 19.21
CA GLY A 281 -4.92 6.83 20.24
C GLY A 281 -4.98 5.43 19.62
N ILE A 282 -4.36 4.44 20.26
CA ILE A 282 -4.38 3.03 19.83
C ILE A 282 -4.73 2.16 21.04
N ALA A 283 -5.78 1.34 20.93
CA ALA A 283 -6.12 0.29 21.91
C ALA A 283 -6.08 0.75 23.38
N LEU A 284 -6.83 1.79 23.73
CA LEU A 284 -6.90 2.41 25.07
C LEU A 284 -5.62 3.12 25.53
N GLN A 285 -4.58 3.16 24.73
CA GLN A 285 -3.39 3.98 24.98
C GLN A 285 -3.60 5.39 24.43
N GLY A 286 -2.96 6.38 25.04
CA GLY A 286 -3.00 7.77 24.58
C GLY A 286 -2.37 7.95 23.20
N LYS A 287 -2.22 9.20 22.78
CA LYS A 287 -1.69 9.54 21.45
C LYS A 287 -0.32 8.92 21.21
N GLN A 288 -0.24 8.18 20.13
CA GLN A 288 0.96 7.47 19.68
C GLN A 288 1.73 8.31 18.66
N ARG A 289 2.72 9.02 19.18
CA ARG A 289 3.60 9.91 18.40
C ARG A 289 4.99 9.36 18.39
N GLY A 290 5.61 9.30 17.21
CA GLY A 290 6.94 8.73 17.12
C GLY A 290 7.66 9.00 15.82
N LEU A 291 8.72 8.25 15.60
CA LEU A 291 9.52 8.32 14.38
C LEU A 291 9.23 7.12 13.48
N TYR A 292 9.14 7.42 12.22
CA TYR A 292 8.96 6.49 11.12
C TYR A 292 10.19 6.56 10.23
N LEU A 293 10.77 5.42 9.90
CA LEU A 293 11.87 5.28 8.97
C LEU A 293 11.52 4.27 7.90
N SER A 294 11.64 4.63 6.63
CA SER A 294 11.39 3.73 5.51
C SER A 294 12.58 3.71 4.55
N LEU A 295 13.04 2.52 4.24
CA LEU A 295 14.05 2.23 3.22
C LEU A 295 13.36 1.60 2.01
N GLN A 296 13.73 2.04 0.82
CA GLN A 296 13.11 1.56 -0.40
C GLN A 296 14.14 1.32 -1.48
N ALA A 297 13.92 0.24 -2.24
CA ALA A 297 14.68 -0.03 -3.45
C ALA A 297 13.70 -0.22 -4.62
N GLY A 298 13.91 0.55 -5.72
CA GLY A 298 13.04 0.56 -6.89
C GLY A 298 13.80 0.47 -8.21
N PHE A 299 13.13 0.05 -9.28
CA PHE A 299 13.62 -0.02 -10.64
C PHE A 299 12.46 -0.02 -11.64
#